data_6080eb87fbd0d8760c29a8c28d323f98
#
_entry.id   6080eb87fbd0d8760c29a8c28d323f98
#
_cell.length_a   1.000
_cell.length_b   1.000
_cell.length_c   1.000
_cell.angle_alpha   90.00
_cell.angle_beta   90.00
_cell.angle_gamma   90.00
#
_symmetry.space_group_name_H-M   'P 1'
#
loop_
_entity.id
_entity.type
_entity.pdbx_description
1 polymer ?
#
loop_
_entity_poly.entity_id
_entity_poly.type
_entity_poly.pdbx_seq_one_letter_code
_entity_poly.pdbx_strand_id
1 'polypeptide(L)'
;MNTFCTGKDLAAQRTRVRRRTVLFLGLCLLALLLFVTLCLITRTDNAAGTLRIAIISMILLGCACITVWVCLLSPARLKLTHLEGLASQAPETREGRFFLTAESFQIPKSVRARRVRLETEEETYALNLDEDWIPRAPENGSLVRVQTVRKFITGVEVLVPPPAPAPAEENARRPVRSPARTLFRLLPLFLLWGMMVPIFTGFVFTRITDTDATHKITVYVDAELRDAARLAARLEESVSEPVRMVKVHPFTYALFGSDALMQADLYIVPASHTEEYRDWFAPLPEEMASLASDRIPDGIPVFDPATGLHAAGSWILYNPPSGKSEPYFLFFGRNSLHLADHAATGIARVLLTLTD
;
A
#
# COMPACT_ATOMS: atom_id res chain seq x y z
N MET A 1 45.89 19.51 -19.37
CA MET A 1 44.45 19.72 -19.61
C MET A 1 43.67 18.95 -18.54
N ASN A 2 42.92 19.66 -17.71
CA ASN A 2 42.06 19.04 -16.69
C ASN A 2 40.70 18.69 -17.32
N THR A 3 40.47 17.41 -17.57
CA THR A 3 39.18 16.94 -18.05
C THR A 3 38.21 16.72 -16.86
N PHE A 4 37.02 17.31 -16.91
CA PHE A 4 36.04 17.24 -15.85
C PHE A 4 35.12 16.01 -15.98
N CYS A 5 34.83 15.55 -17.21
CA CYS A 5 34.02 14.36 -17.46
C CYS A 5 34.92 13.19 -17.83
N THR A 6 35.61 12.62 -16.82
CA THR A 6 36.47 11.47 -17.06
C THR A 6 35.69 10.15 -17.00
N GLY A 7 36.25 9.10 -17.63
CA GLY A 7 35.68 7.75 -17.51
C GLY A 7 35.60 7.28 -16.05
N LYS A 8 36.49 7.79 -15.17
CA LYS A 8 36.42 7.50 -13.72
C LYS A 8 35.23 8.14 -13.03
N ASP A 9 34.88 9.39 -13.38
CA ASP A 9 33.70 10.07 -12.82
C ASP A 9 32.41 9.36 -13.24
N LEU A 10 32.34 8.90 -14.48
CA LEU A 10 31.24 8.11 -15.03
C LEU A 10 31.11 6.76 -14.33
N ALA A 11 32.20 6.04 -14.14
CA ALA A 11 32.24 4.76 -13.42
C ALA A 11 31.82 4.92 -11.95
N ALA A 12 32.31 5.97 -11.28
CA ALA A 12 31.92 6.30 -9.90
C ALA A 12 30.42 6.60 -9.79
N GLN A 13 29.85 7.36 -10.74
CA GLN A 13 28.42 7.66 -10.75
C GLN A 13 27.58 6.42 -11.06
N ARG A 14 28.00 5.55 -11.98
CA ARG A 14 27.34 4.25 -12.25
C ARG A 14 27.31 3.37 -11.00
N THR A 15 28.44 3.28 -10.28
CA THR A 15 28.51 2.52 -9.02
C THR A 15 27.57 3.10 -7.96
N ARG A 16 27.47 4.42 -7.87
CA ARG A 16 26.57 5.11 -6.95
C ARG A 16 25.10 4.83 -7.29
N VAL A 17 24.73 4.87 -8.57
CA VAL A 17 23.37 4.51 -9.04
C VAL A 17 23.07 3.05 -8.72
N ARG A 18 24.01 2.12 -9.01
CA ARG A 18 23.84 0.69 -8.74
C ARG A 18 23.59 0.43 -7.24
N ARG A 19 24.41 1.01 -6.35
CA ARG A 19 24.22 0.86 -4.89
C ARG A 19 22.86 1.36 -4.42
N ARG A 20 22.38 2.50 -4.93
CA ARG A 20 21.07 3.06 -4.60
C ARG A 20 19.93 2.24 -5.17
N THR A 21 20.09 1.65 -6.35
CA THR A 21 19.13 0.73 -6.94
C THR A 21 19.01 -0.54 -6.10
N VAL A 22 20.14 -1.12 -5.67
CA VAL A 22 20.13 -2.29 -4.78
C VAL A 22 19.44 -1.99 -3.45
N LEU A 23 19.71 -0.83 -2.85
CA LEU A 23 19.02 -0.39 -1.63
C LEU A 23 17.51 -0.30 -1.83
N PHE A 24 17.07 0.33 -2.93
CA PHE A 24 15.66 0.45 -3.25
C PHE A 24 14.98 -0.90 -3.45
N LEU A 25 15.59 -1.79 -4.25
CA LEU A 25 15.08 -3.14 -4.48
C LEU A 25 15.06 -3.98 -3.19
N GLY A 26 16.08 -3.82 -2.34
CA GLY A 26 16.14 -4.47 -1.02
C GLY A 26 14.98 -4.06 -0.12
N LEU A 27 14.64 -2.76 -0.09
CA LEU A 27 13.48 -2.26 0.66
C LEU A 27 12.15 -2.80 0.10
N CYS A 28 12.00 -2.85 -1.23
CA CYS A 28 10.81 -3.43 -1.85
C CYS A 28 10.67 -4.93 -1.53
N LEU A 29 11.78 -5.68 -1.59
CA LEU A 29 11.79 -7.10 -1.24
C LEU A 29 11.46 -7.31 0.24
N LEU A 30 12.02 -6.50 1.14
CA LEU A 30 11.71 -6.55 2.57
C LEU A 30 10.23 -6.32 2.83
N ALA A 31 9.62 -5.33 2.15
CA ALA A 31 8.19 -5.05 2.27
C ALA A 31 7.35 -6.25 1.80
N LEU A 32 7.71 -6.86 0.67
CA LEU A 32 7.03 -8.04 0.15
C LEU A 32 7.15 -9.24 1.10
N LEU A 33 8.36 -9.55 1.57
CA LEU A 33 8.60 -10.66 2.49
C LEU A 33 7.83 -10.47 3.80
N LEU A 34 7.85 -9.27 4.37
CA LEU A 34 7.09 -8.96 5.58
C LEU A 34 5.59 -9.15 5.36
N PHE A 35 5.04 -8.67 4.24
CA PHE A 35 3.63 -8.84 3.91
C PHE A 35 3.25 -10.33 3.78
N VAL A 36 4.04 -11.10 3.02
CA VAL A 36 3.82 -12.56 2.87
C VAL A 36 3.90 -13.28 4.21
N THR A 37 4.89 -12.94 5.04
CA THR A 37 5.03 -13.54 6.38
C THR A 37 3.81 -13.25 7.25
N LEU A 38 3.31 -12.01 7.23
CA LEU A 38 2.10 -11.65 7.96
C LEU A 38 0.88 -12.42 7.46
N CYS A 39 0.72 -12.61 6.15
CA CYS A 39 -0.35 -13.44 5.60
C CYS A 39 -0.25 -14.91 6.06
N LEU A 40 0.97 -15.47 6.11
CA LEU A 40 1.19 -16.88 6.52
C LEU A 40 0.95 -17.13 8.01
N ILE A 41 1.20 -16.13 8.87
CA ILE A 41 1.01 -16.22 10.32
C ILE A 41 -0.45 -15.91 10.71
N THR A 42 -1.23 -15.33 9.80
CA THR A 42 -2.60 -14.93 10.11
C THR A 42 -3.48 -16.15 10.33
N ARG A 43 -4.18 -16.12 11.46
CA ARG A 43 -5.24 -17.06 11.83
C ARG A 43 -6.52 -16.28 12.10
N THR A 44 -7.63 -16.97 12.21
CA THR A 44 -8.95 -16.34 12.46
C THR A 44 -8.97 -15.45 13.69
N ASP A 45 -8.39 -15.92 14.78
CA ASP A 45 -8.33 -15.23 16.07
C ASP A 45 -7.49 -13.95 16.06
N ASN A 46 -6.47 -13.86 15.19
CA ASN A 46 -5.56 -12.72 15.13
C ASN A 46 -5.68 -11.87 13.84
N ALA A 47 -6.61 -12.20 12.95
CA ALA A 47 -6.71 -11.58 11.62
C ALA A 47 -6.81 -10.05 11.65
N ALA A 48 -7.61 -9.48 12.55
CA ALA A 48 -7.75 -8.02 12.67
C ALA A 48 -6.47 -7.35 13.17
N GLY A 49 -5.75 -7.98 14.09
CA GLY A 49 -4.47 -7.49 14.61
C GLY A 49 -3.37 -7.53 13.56
N THR A 50 -3.22 -8.66 12.87
CA THR A 50 -2.22 -8.83 11.81
C THR A 50 -2.49 -7.95 10.61
N LEU A 51 -3.75 -7.71 10.22
CA LEU A 51 -4.12 -6.75 9.17
C LEU A 51 -3.67 -5.32 9.53
N ARG A 52 -3.92 -4.87 10.77
CA ARG A 52 -3.47 -3.54 11.23
C ARG A 52 -1.95 -3.41 11.14
N ILE A 53 -1.20 -4.42 11.58
CA ILE A 53 0.26 -4.46 11.50
C ILE A 53 0.72 -4.43 10.03
N ALA A 54 0.07 -5.20 9.15
CA ALA A 54 0.36 -5.20 7.73
C ALA A 54 0.17 -3.81 7.11
N ILE A 55 -0.95 -3.15 7.36
CA ILE A 55 -1.24 -1.79 6.87
C ILE A 55 -0.18 -0.80 7.35
N ILE A 56 0.11 -0.76 8.65
CA ILE A 56 1.09 0.17 9.23
C ILE A 56 2.49 -0.07 8.65
N SER A 57 2.93 -1.32 8.57
CA SER A 57 4.25 -1.68 8.04
C SER A 57 4.37 -1.32 6.55
N MET A 58 3.34 -1.56 5.74
CA MET A 58 3.31 -1.20 4.32
C MET A 58 3.31 0.31 4.10
N ILE A 59 2.63 1.09 4.94
CA ILE A 59 2.70 2.55 4.91
C ILE A 59 4.14 3.02 5.18
N LEU A 60 4.77 2.55 6.26
CA LEU A 60 6.12 2.98 6.66
C LEU A 60 7.18 2.58 5.61
N LEU A 61 7.17 1.33 5.16
CA LEU A 61 8.12 0.85 4.16
C LEU A 61 7.91 1.54 2.81
N GLY A 62 6.67 1.79 2.40
CA GLY A 62 6.38 2.53 1.18
C GLY A 62 6.84 3.98 1.25
N CYS A 63 6.67 4.67 2.38
CA CYS A 63 7.24 6.01 2.60
C CYS A 63 8.77 5.99 2.50
N ALA A 64 9.43 4.96 3.04
CA ALA A 64 10.88 4.78 2.90
C ALA A 64 11.28 4.56 1.44
N CYS A 65 10.56 3.71 0.69
CA CYS A 65 10.78 3.50 -0.74
C CYS A 65 10.61 4.78 -1.55
N ILE A 66 9.55 5.55 -1.32
CA ILE A 66 9.31 6.86 -1.97
C ILE A 66 10.49 7.81 -1.69
N THR A 67 10.93 7.88 -0.43
CA THR A 67 12.06 8.74 -0.04
C THR A 67 13.35 8.33 -0.74
N VAL A 68 13.68 7.06 -0.75
CA VAL A 68 14.88 6.54 -1.44
C VAL A 68 14.79 6.80 -2.95
N TRP A 69 13.64 6.56 -3.56
CA TRP A 69 13.44 6.83 -4.98
C TRP A 69 13.61 8.30 -5.33
N VAL A 70 12.86 9.19 -4.67
CA VAL A 70 12.81 10.62 -5.03
C VAL A 70 14.06 11.37 -4.60
N CYS A 71 14.59 11.09 -3.40
CA CYS A 71 15.71 11.85 -2.85
C CYS A 71 17.07 11.30 -3.25
N LEU A 72 17.20 10.00 -3.49
CA LEU A 72 18.49 9.37 -3.71
C LEU A 72 18.64 8.81 -5.13
N LEU A 73 17.70 7.99 -5.59
CA LEU A 73 17.85 7.24 -6.83
C LEU A 73 17.58 8.10 -8.07
N SER A 74 16.47 8.81 -8.11
CA SER A 74 16.08 9.65 -9.26
C SER A 74 17.12 10.74 -9.58
N PRO A 75 17.62 11.52 -8.59
CA PRO A 75 18.68 12.50 -8.86
C PRO A 75 19.97 11.88 -9.36
N ALA A 76 20.34 10.69 -8.82
CA ALA A 76 21.55 10.01 -9.25
C ALA A 76 21.46 9.48 -10.68
N ARG A 77 20.30 8.96 -11.07
CA ARG A 77 20.03 8.52 -12.46
C ARG A 77 20.06 9.68 -13.43
N LEU A 78 19.38 10.79 -13.12
CA LEU A 78 19.38 11.98 -13.97
C LEU A 78 20.79 12.55 -14.15
N LYS A 79 21.61 12.56 -13.07
CA LYS A 79 23.00 12.97 -13.16
C LYS A 79 23.82 12.02 -14.05
N LEU A 80 23.62 10.72 -13.94
CA LEU A 80 24.28 9.73 -14.80
C LEU A 80 23.93 9.95 -16.27
N THR A 81 22.64 10.09 -16.60
CA THR A 81 22.18 10.37 -17.97
C THR A 81 22.78 11.65 -18.53
N HIS A 82 22.89 12.69 -17.69
CA HIS A 82 23.53 13.95 -18.08
C HIS A 82 25.02 13.73 -18.42
N LEU A 83 25.78 13.07 -17.57
CA LEU A 83 27.21 12.79 -17.78
C LEU A 83 27.44 11.88 -19.02
N GLU A 84 26.59 10.88 -19.22
CA GLU A 84 26.63 10.01 -20.42
C GLU A 84 26.35 10.82 -21.68
N GLY A 85 25.39 11.76 -21.62
CA GLY A 85 25.10 12.67 -22.74
C GLY A 85 26.23 13.64 -23.05
N LEU A 86 27.02 14.07 -22.04
CA LEU A 86 28.23 14.87 -22.27
C LEU A 86 29.39 14.05 -22.85
N ALA A 87 29.54 12.80 -22.38
CA ALA A 87 30.61 11.93 -22.84
C ALA A 87 30.40 11.37 -24.26
N SER A 88 29.15 11.33 -24.75
CA SER A 88 28.83 10.76 -26.07
C SER A 88 29.00 11.73 -27.24
N GLN A 89 29.23 13.02 -26.99
CA GLN A 89 29.33 14.04 -28.02
C GLN A 89 30.78 14.53 -28.16
N ALA A 90 31.18 14.88 -29.39
CA ALA A 90 32.49 15.47 -29.65
C ALA A 90 32.56 16.88 -29.01
N PRO A 91 33.62 17.18 -28.22
CA PRO A 91 33.79 18.46 -27.61
C PRO A 91 34.22 19.53 -28.63
N GLU A 92 33.67 20.70 -28.53
CA GLU A 92 34.17 21.90 -29.22
C GLU A 92 35.22 22.58 -28.35
N THR A 93 36.30 23.04 -28.96
CA THR A 93 37.40 23.72 -28.24
C THR A 93 37.27 25.23 -28.49
N ARG A 94 37.37 26.04 -27.43
CA ARG A 94 37.35 27.48 -27.45
C ARG A 94 38.41 28.05 -26.54
N GLU A 95 38.95 29.21 -26.88
CA GLU A 95 39.98 29.90 -26.07
C GLU A 95 39.42 31.25 -25.64
N GLY A 96 39.71 31.67 -24.41
CA GLY A 96 39.23 32.92 -23.88
C GLY A 96 39.55 33.12 -22.39
N ARG A 97 39.20 34.28 -21.87
CA ARG A 97 39.32 34.58 -20.43
C ARG A 97 38.13 34.00 -19.65
N PHE A 98 38.43 33.26 -18.59
CA PHE A 98 37.45 32.54 -17.78
C PHE A 98 36.96 33.39 -16.61
N PHE A 99 35.64 33.55 -16.47
CA PHE A 99 34.99 34.18 -15.32
C PHE A 99 33.84 33.34 -14.79
N LEU A 100 33.99 32.83 -13.58
CA LEU A 100 32.92 32.09 -12.88
C LEU A 100 31.99 33.13 -12.24
N THR A 101 30.71 33.09 -12.59
CA THR A 101 29.69 34.00 -12.01
C THR A 101 29.09 33.38 -10.73
N ALA A 102 28.50 34.25 -9.87
CA ALA A 102 27.81 33.79 -8.66
C ALA A 102 26.46 33.11 -8.97
N GLU A 103 25.95 33.24 -10.19
CA GLU A 103 24.66 32.63 -10.58
C GLU A 103 24.73 31.10 -10.62
N SER A 104 24.06 30.46 -9.67
CA SER A 104 23.83 29.01 -9.70
C SER A 104 22.39 28.72 -10.16
N PHE A 105 22.24 27.75 -11.04
CA PHE A 105 20.94 27.30 -11.52
C PHE A 105 20.88 25.78 -11.58
N GLN A 106 19.67 25.25 -11.61
CA GLN A 106 19.44 23.81 -11.63
C GLN A 106 18.95 23.38 -13.00
N ILE A 107 19.73 22.56 -13.69
CA ILE A 107 19.39 21.99 -15.00
C ILE A 107 18.85 20.58 -14.76
N PRO A 108 17.96 20.13 -15.63
CA PRO A 108 16.79 19.31 -15.35
C PRO A 108 16.85 18.63 -13.97
N LYS A 109 16.18 19.23 -13.02
CA LYS A 109 15.83 18.77 -11.65
C LYS A 109 16.95 18.26 -10.72
N SER A 110 18.17 17.96 -11.20
CA SER A 110 19.19 17.30 -10.37
C SER A 110 20.63 17.81 -10.53
N VAL A 111 21.00 18.36 -11.67
CA VAL A 111 22.34 18.87 -11.92
C VAL A 111 22.37 20.35 -11.60
N ARG A 112 23.23 20.74 -10.65
CA ARG A 112 23.49 22.14 -10.34
C ARG A 112 24.68 22.59 -11.17
N ALA A 113 24.54 23.72 -11.80
CA ALA A 113 25.59 24.32 -12.58
C ALA A 113 25.70 25.81 -12.24
N ARG A 114 26.92 26.33 -12.35
CA ARG A 114 27.18 27.75 -12.33
C ARG A 114 27.40 28.26 -13.75
N ARG A 115 26.99 29.49 -13.99
CA ARG A 115 27.25 30.15 -15.23
C ARG A 115 28.71 30.59 -15.27
N VAL A 116 29.36 30.35 -16.41
CA VAL A 116 30.71 30.77 -16.71
C VAL A 116 30.64 31.71 -17.91
N ARG A 117 31.26 32.88 -17.81
CA ARG A 117 31.46 33.80 -18.92
C ARG A 117 32.87 33.58 -19.49
N LEU A 118 32.92 33.18 -20.74
CA LEU A 118 34.18 33.07 -21.49
C LEU A 118 34.28 34.24 -22.47
N GLU A 119 35.19 35.14 -22.22
CA GLU A 119 35.47 36.28 -23.08
C GLU A 119 36.57 35.92 -24.09
N THR A 120 36.19 35.88 -25.37
CA THR A 120 37.11 35.73 -26.49
C THR A 120 37.38 37.12 -27.09
N GLU A 121 38.27 37.25 -28.05
CA GLU A 121 38.54 38.50 -28.72
C GLU A 121 37.35 39.03 -29.53
N GLU A 122 36.48 38.12 -29.99
CA GLU A 122 35.35 38.47 -30.87
C GLU A 122 34.00 38.48 -30.14
N GLU A 123 33.77 37.56 -29.18
CA GLU A 123 32.46 37.34 -28.54
C GLU A 123 32.60 36.94 -27.08
N THR A 124 31.48 37.08 -26.35
CA THR A 124 31.35 36.57 -24.99
C THR A 124 30.40 35.39 -24.97
N TYR A 125 30.89 34.21 -24.55
CA TYR A 125 30.09 33.00 -24.46
C TYR A 125 29.59 32.77 -23.04
N ALA A 126 28.30 32.45 -22.91
CA ALA A 126 27.71 32.01 -21.65
C ALA A 126 27.72 30.47 -21.61
N LEU A 127 28.60 29.89 -20.80
CA LEU A 127 28.81 28.48 -20.62
C LEU A 127 28.34 28.02 -19.23
N ASN A 128 28.28 26.73 -19.00
CA ASN A 128 27.84 26.15 -17.76
C ASN A 128 28.92 25.21 -17.20
N LEU A 129 29.18 25.28 -15.89
CA LEU A 129 30.09 24.40 -15.19
C LEU A 129 29.32 23.67 -14.08
N ASP A 130 29.40 22.34 -14.04
CA ASP A 130 28.80 21.54 -12.95
C ASP A 130 29.39 21.99 -11.61
N GLU A 131 28.56 22.19 -10.59
CA GLU A 131 29.01 22.61 -9.25
C GLU A 131 30.04 21.65 -8.63
N ASP A 132 29.98 20.37 -8.95
CA ASP A 132 30.95 19.38 -8.42
C ASP A 132 32.37 19.59 -9.01
N TRP A 133 32.50 20.33 -10.10
CA TRP A 133 33.77 20.63 -10.77
C TRP A 133 34.36 21.99 -10.39
N ILE A 134 33.60 22.84 -9.69
CA ILE A 134 34.07 24.16 -9.23
C ILE A 134 35.37 24.12 -8.47
N PRO A 135 35.63 23.10 -7.56
CA PRO A 135 36.91 23.03 -6.87
C PRO A 135 38.16 22.82 -7.76
N ARG A 136 37.90 22.42 -9.02
CA ARG A 136 38.95 22.22 -10.06
C ARG A 136 38.93 23.30 -11.13
N ALA A 137 38.03 24.30 -10.98
CA ALA A 137 37.90 25.39 -11.93
C ALA A 137 39.16 26.30 -11.85
N PRO A 138 39.56 26.92 -12.97
CA PRO A 138 40.62 27.93 -12.96
C PRO A 138 40.20 29.19 -12.21
N GLU A 139 41.16 29.99 -11.80
CA GLU A 139 40.89 31.29 -11.20
C GLU A 139 40.30 32.26 -12.22
N ASN A 140 39.48 33.19 -11.74
CA ASN A 140 38.86 34.22 -12.60
C ASN A 140 39.92 35.11 -13.27
N GLY A 141 39.71 35.41 -14.56
CA GLY A 141 40.66 36.17 -15.35
C GLY A 141 41.77 35.36 -16.02
N SER A 142 41.87 34.07 -15.75
CA SER A 142 42.85 33.18 -16.43
C SER A 142 42.51 33.10 -17.93
N LEU A 143 43.49 33.08 -18.78
CA LEU A 143 43.35 32.70 -20.18
C LEU A 143 43.35 31.17 -20.25
N VAL A 144 42.27 30.60 -20.76
CA VAL A 144 42.04 29.17 -20.77
C VAL A 144 41.62 28.68 -22.16
N ARG A 145 41.95 27.41 -22.41
CA ARG A 145 41.38 26.63 -23.49
C ARG A 145 40.33 25.70 -22.88
N VAL A 146 39.06 25.88 -23.23
CA VAL A 146 37.96 25.09 -22.72
C VAL A 146 37.41 24.14 -23.79
N GLN A 147 37.15 22.91 -23.34
CA GLN A 147 36.35 21.96 -24.12
C GLN A 147 34.89 22.05 -23.68
N THR A 148 34.00 22.22 -24.64
CA THR A 148 32.57 22.35 -24.38
C THR A 148 31.76 21.33 -25.17
N VAL A 149 30.76 20.77 -24.53
CA VAL A 149 29.73 19.95 -25.17
C VAL A 149 28.39 20.66 -24.96
N ARG A 150 27.73 21.04 -26.02
CA ARG A 150 26.57 21.94 -26.00
C ARG A 150 26.91 23.29 -25.34
N LYS A 151 26.58 23.53 -24.09
CA LYS A 151 26.97 24.72 -23.31
C LYS A 151 27.68 24.35 -22.02
N PHE A 152 28.10 23.08 -21.85
CA PHE A 152 28.78 22.60 -20.64
C PHE A 152 30.29 22.48 -20.88
N ILE A 153 31.05 22.98 -19.93
CA ILE A 153 32.50 22.82 -19.92
C ILE A 153 32.84 21.42 -19.46
N THR A 154 33.50 20.63 -20.31
CA THR A 154 33.92 19.25 -20.03
C THR A 154 35.43 19.11 -19.81
N GLY A 155 36.19 20.13 -20.16
CA GLY A 155 37.64 20.19 -19.92
C GLY A 155 38.13 21.62 -19.93
N VAL A 156 39.18 21.89 -19.15
CA VAL A 156 39.85 23.19 -19.08
C VAL A 156 41.36 23.02 -19.03
N GLU A 157 42.05 23.80 -19.77
CA GLU A 157 43.50 23.95 -19.76
C GLU A 157 43.86 25.41 -19.50
N VAL A 158 44.62 25.71 -18.47
CA VAL A 158 45.07 27.07 -18.18
C VAL A 158 46.28 27.35 -19.05
N LEU A 159 46.14 28.35 -19.93
CA LEU A 159 47.23 28.77 -20.80
C LEU A 159 48.08 29.87 -20.13
N VAL A 160 47.43 30.84 -19.50
CA VAL A 160 48.08 31.89 -18.75
C VAL A 160 47.32 32.16 -17.45
N PRO A 161 47.99 32.12 -16.28
CA PRO A 161 47.36 32.46 -15.02
C PRO A 161 46.94 33.94 -14.98
N PRO A 162 46.01 34.33 -14.08
CA PRO A 162 45.55 35.73 -14.01
C PRO A 162 46.72 36.66 -13.58
N PRO A 163 46.74 37.89 -14.09
CA PRO A 163 47.82 38.83 -13.80
C PRO A 163 47.83 39.35 -12.35
N ALA A 164 46.77 39.24 -11.62
CA ALA A 164 46.64 39.46 -10.17
C ALA A 164 45.51 38.61 -9.63
N PRO A 165 45.56 38.11 -8.35
CA PRO A 165 44.43 37.42 -7.79
C PRO A 165 43.22 38.34 -7.71
N ALA A 166 42.20 38.04 -8.46
CA ALA A 166 40.92 38.72 -8.34
C ALA A 166 40.42 38.59 -6.89
N PRO A 167 39.86 39.67 -6.28
CA PRO A 167 39.28 39.55 -4.95
C PRO A 167 38.31 38.39 -4.95
N ALA A 168 38.51 37.46 -4.01
CA ALA A 168 37.66 36.28 -3.89
C ALA A 168 36.24 36.78 -3.68
N GLU A 169 35.42 36.75 -4.72
CA GLU A 169 33.96 36.90 -4.56
C GLU A 169 33.53 35.86 -3.52
N GLU A 170 33.10 36.37 -2.38
CA GLU A 170 32.74 35.64 -1.21
C GLU A 170 31.88 34.43 -1.62
N ASN A 171 32.43 33.25 -1.42
CA ASN A 171 31.77 32.00 -1.80
C ASN A 171 30.36 32.00 -1.25
N ALA A 172 29.37 32.37 -2.07
CA ALA A 172 27.99 32.44 -1.70
C ALA A 172 27.62 31.10 -1.05
N ARG A 173 27.42 31.13 0.27
CA ARG A 173 27.17 29.97 1.11
C ARG A 173 26.14 29.09 0.42
N ARG A 174 26.51 27.86 0.12
CA ARG A 174 25.59 26.87 -0.47
C ARG A 174 24.30 26.90 0.33
N PRO A 175 23.14 27.21 -0.25
CA PRO A 175 21.89 27.10 0.49
C PRO A 175 21.71 25.62 0.85
N VAL A 176 21.97 25.29 2.10
CA VAL A 176 21.73 23.95 2.64
C VAL A 176 20.24 23.72 2.48
N ARG A 177 19.85 22.79 1.61
CA ARG A 177 18.44 22.40 1.51
C ARG A 177 18.01 21.90 2.87
N SER A 178 17.14 22.65 3.55
CA SER A 178 16.58 22.21 4.82
C SER A 178 15.84 20.89 4.57
N PRO A 179 16.07 19.85 5.40
CA PRO A 179 15.38 18.57 5.27
C PRO A 179 13.85 18.75 5.29
N ALA A 180 13.35 19.74 6.02
CA ALA A 180 11.94 20.11 6.07
C ALA A 180 11.37 20.45 4.69
N ARG A 181 12.08 21.23 3.87
CA ARG A 181 11.61 21.60 2.53
C ARG A 181 11.50 20.40 1.59
N THR A 182 12.36 19.40 1.77
CA THR A 182 12.29 18.15 1.00
C THR A 182 11.09 17.31 1.47
N LEU A 183 10.86 17.23 2.78
CA LEU A 183 9.73 16.54 3.37
C LEU A 183 8.39 17.13 2.90
N PHE A 184 8.25 18.46 2.90
CA PHE A 184 7.06 19.14 2.38
C PHE A 184 6.78 18.81 0.91
N ARG A 185 7.80 18.62 0.08
CA ARG A 185 7.61 18.21 -1.32
C ARG A 185 7.14 16.76 -1.48
N LEU A 186 7.45 15.89 -0.51
CA LEU A 186 7.02 14.49 -0.52
C LEU A 186 5.64 14.31 0.13
N LEU A 187 5.14 15.30 0.87
CA LEU A 187 3.89 15.21 1.60
C LEU A 187 2.70 14.75 0.73
N PRO A 188 2.46 15.28 -0.49
CA PRO A 188 1.36 14.81 -1.34
C PRO A 188 1.50 13.33 -1.72
N LEU A 189 2.72 12.85 -1.96
CA LEU A 189 2.99 11.45 -2.28
C LEU A 189 2.78 10.54 -1.07
N PHE A 190 3.16 10.99 0.13
CA PHE A 190 2.92 10.25 1.37
C PHE A 190 1.43 10.17 1.71
N LEU A 191 0.68 11.27 1.51
CA LEU A 191 -0.76 11.29 1.71
C LEU A 191 -1.46 10.35 0.72
N LEU A 192 -1.14 10.43 -0.56
CA LEU A 192 -1.69 9.53 -1.57
C LEU A 192 -1.38 8.06 -1.23
N TRP A 193 -0.14 7.74 -0.85
CA TRP A 193 0.27 6.40 -0.44
C TRP A 193 -0.50 5.95 0.80
N GLY A 194 -0.59 6.80 1.82
CA GLY A 194 -1.31 6.53 3.06
C GLY A 194 -2.81 6.27 2.86
N MET A 195 -3.43 6.86 1.85
CA MET A 195 -4.83 6.60 1.48
C MET A 195 -4.99 5.30 0.68
N MET A 196 -4.09 5.04 -0.26
CA MET A 196 -4.22 3.88 -1.16
C MET A 196 -3.83 2.55 -0.49
N VAL A 197 -2.79 2.57 0.34
CA VAL A 197 -2.27 1.35 0.98
C VAL A 197 -3.30 0.63 1.85
N PRO A 198 -4.07 1.26 2.73
CA PRO A 198 -5.08 0.56 3.52
C PRO A 198 -6.10 -0.17 2.66
N ILE A 199 -6.52 0.45 1.55
CA ILE A 199 -7.51 -0.13 0.63
C ILE A 199 -6.93 -1.37 -0.07
N PHE A 200 -5.75 -1.23 -0.72
CA PHE A 200 -5.14 -2.35 -1.46
C PHE A 200 -4.62 -3.44 -0.53
N THR A 201 -3.95 -3.06 0.57
CA THR A 201 -3.44 -4.03 1.53
C THR A 201 -4.58 -4.79 2.19
N GLY A 202 -5.64 -4.09 2.60
CA GLY A 202 -6.83 -4.71 3.17
C GLY A 202 -7.48 -5.68 2.20
N PHE A 203 -7.74 -5.26 0.96
CA PHE A 203 -8.35 -6.11 -0.06
C PHE A 203 -7.51 -7.37 -0.35
N VAL A 204 -6.21 -7.19 -0.63
CA VAL A 204 -5.31 -8.32 -0.96
C VAL A 204 -5.11 -9.24 0.24
N PHE A 205 -4.91 -8.67 1.43
CA PHE A 205 -4.74 -9.44 2.67
C PHE A 205 -5.98 -10.30 2.95
N THR A 206 -7.17 -9.70 2.93
CA THR A 206 -8.43 -10.43 3.16
C THR A 206 -8.61 -11.53 2.11
N ARG A 207 -8.31 -11.25 0.83
CA ARG A 207 -8.45 -12.23 -0.25
C ARG A 207 -7.50 -13.43 -0.10
N ILE A 208 -6.28 -13.21 0.41
CA ILE A 208 -5.28 -14.28 0.61
C ILE A 208 -5.55 -15.05 1.90
N THR A 209 -6.01 -14.38 2.95
CA THR A 209 -6.19 -14.98 4.28
C THR A 209 -7.61 -15.47 4.53
N ASP A 210 -8.56 -15.20 3.63
CA ASP A 210 -9.92 -15.72 3.76
C ASP A 210 -9.94 -17.25 3.60
N THR A 211 -10.68 -17.89 4.48
CA THR A 211 -10.86 -19.33 4.46
C THR A 211 -11.75 -19.73 3.29
N ASP A 212 -11.40 -20.82 2.60
CA ASP A 212 -12.22 -21.37 1.52
C ASP A 212 -13.64 -21.67 2.02
N ALA A 213 -14.63 -21.52 1.15
CA ALA A 213 -16.03 -21.78 1.46
C ALA A 213 -16.26 -23.20 1.98
N THR A 214 -15.50 -24.19 1.48
CA THR A 214 -15.56 -25.60 1.93
C THR A 214 -15.07 -25.82 3.37
N HIS A 215 -14.42 -24.85 3.98
CA HIS A 215 -13.89 -24.91 5.35
C HIS A 215 -14.53 -23.87 6.28
N LYS A 216 -15.60 -23.23 5.80
CA LYS A 216 -16.23 -22.09 6.48
C LYS A 216 -17.75 -22.22 6.45
N ILE A 217 -18.39 -22.17 7.62
CA ILE A 217 -19.85 -22.06 7.74
C ILE A 217 -20.22 -20.59 7.94
N THR A 218 -21.20 -20.12 7.18
CA THR A 218 -21.69 -18.76 7.27
C THR A 218 -23.13 -18.74 7.78
N VAL A 219 -23.37 -18.00 8.86
CA VAL A 219 -24.66 -17.80 9.50
C VAL A 219 -25.08 -16.36 9.35
N TYR A 220 -26.22 -16.10 8.74
CA TYR A 220 -26.83 -14.77 8.68
C TYR A 220 -27.96 -14.65 9.67
N VAL A 221 -27.97 -13.54 10.42
CA VAL A 221 -28.97 -13.30 11.46
C VAL A 221 -29.68 -11.97 11.16
N ASP A 222 -30.97 -12.03 10.90
CA ASP A 222 -31.84 -10.84 10.70
C ASP A 222 -32.37 -10.34 12.06
N ALA A 223 -31.42 -10.10 12.97
CA ALA A 223 -31.63 -9.55 14.28
C ALA A 223 -30.37 -8.78 14.73
N GLU A 224 -30.45 -8.03 15.80
CA GLU A 224 -29.31 -7.33 16.35
C GLU A 224 -28.36 -8.31 17.04
N LEU A 225 -27.11 -8.32 16.60
CA LEU A 225 -26.03 -9.13 17.21
C LEU A 225 -25.31 -8.29 18.27
N ARG A 226 -25.34 -8.74 19.53
CA ARG A 226 -24.58 -8.10 20.64
C ARG A 226 -23.07 -8.32 20.48
N ASP A 227 -22.68 -9.53 20.13
CA ASP A 227 -21.26 -9.89 19.93
C ASP A 227 -21.15 -11.06 18.94
N ALA A 228 -21.12 -10.71 17.64
CA ALA A 228 -21.02 -11.68 16.55
C ALA A 228 -19.71 -12.49 16.63
N ALA A 229 -18.59 -11.86 17.05
CA ALA A 229 -17.30 -12.51 17.11
C ALA A 229 -17.26 -13.58 18.22
N ARG A 230 -17.86 -13.29 19.36
CA ARG A 230 -17.92 -14.23 20.48
C ARG A 230 -18.88 -15.39 20.20
N LEU A 231 -20.01 -15.13 19.55
CA LEU A 231 -20.92 -16.17 19.09
C LEU A 231 -20.21 -17.08 18.07
N ALA A 232 -19.55 -16.52 17.08
CA ALA A 232 -18.78 -17.27 16.10
C ALA A 232 -17.73 -18.17 16.77
N ALA A 233 -16.93 -17.62 17.69
CA ALA A 233 -15.93 -18.40 18.44
C ALA A 233 -16.55 -19.55 19.23
N ARG A 234 -17.72 -19.33 19.85
CA ARG A 234 -18.43 -20.40 20.59
C ARG A 234 -18.93 -21.49 19.68
N LEU A 235 -19.41 -21.13 18.48
CA LEU A 235 -19.82 -22.11 17.47
C LEU A 235 -18.62 -22.88 16.91
N GLU A 236 -17.48 -22.22 16.72
CA GLU A 236 -16.24 -22.84 16.26
C GLU A 236 -15.73 -23.95 17.20
N GLU A 237 -15.94 -23.84 18.50
CA GLU A 237 -15.58 -24.88 19.47
C GLU A 237 -16.29 -26.24 19.21
N SER A 238 -17.43 -26.22 18.53
CA SER A 238 -18.25 -27.39 18.26
C SER A 238 -18.05 -28.00 16.87
N VAL A 239 -17.21 -27.35 16.03
CA VAL A 239 -16.98 -27.79 14.66
C VAL A 239 -15.87 -28.82 14.58
N SER A 240 -16.06 -29.81 13.70
CA SER A 240 -15.05 -30.80 13.33
C SER A 240 -14.54 -30.59 11.91
N GLU A 241 -13.34 -31.10 11.62
CA GLU A 241 -12.84 -31.07 10.24
C GLU A 241 -13.86 -31.68 9.24
N PRO A 242 -14.04 -31.09 8.06
CA PRO A 242 -13.17 -30.13 7.38
C PRO A 242 -13.42 -28.64 7.72
N VAL A 243 -14.50 -28.32 8.42
CA VAL A 243 -14.83 -26.93 8.77
C VAL A 243 -13.87 -26.44 9.87
N ARG A 244 -13.38 -25.19 9.70
CA ARG A 244 -12.40 -24.57 10.60
C ARG A 244 -12.82 -23.20 11.08
N MET A 245 -13.88 -22.64 10.49
CA MET A 245 -14.32 -21.28 10.74
C MET A 245 -15.83 -21.19 10.71
N VAL A 246 -16.39 -20.45 11.64
CA VAL A 246 -17.80 -20.03 11.60
C VAL A 246 -17.86 -18.51 11.52
N LYS A 247 -18.58 -17.98 10.55
CA LYS A 247 -18.85 -16.54 10.44
C LYS A 247 -20.30 -16.27 10.76
N VAL A 248 -20.52 -15.34 11.67
CA VAL A 248 -21.86 -14.84 12.00
C VAL A 248 -21.99 -13.40 11.56
N HIS A 249 -22.94 -13.11 10.70
CA HIS A 249 -23.14 -11.79 10.14
C HIS A 249 -24.58 -11.30 10.38
N PRO A 250 -24.77 -10.00 10.68
CA PRO A 250 -26.10 -9.42 10.64
C PRO A 250 -26.58 -9.28 9.19
N PHE A 251 -27.87 -9.38 8.97
CA PHE A 251 -28.47 -8.98 7.70
C PHE A 251 -28.25 -7.49 7.46
N THR A 252 -27.77 -7.15 6.28
CA THR A 252 -27.61 -5.77 5.84
C THR A 252 -28.23 -5.60 4.45
N TYR A 253 -29.05 -4.60 4.27
CA TYR A 253 -29.68 -4.31 2.96
C TYR A 253 -28.67 -4.15 1.83
N ALA A 254 -27.45 -3.73 2.13
CA ALA A 254 -26.35 -3.62 1.15
C ALA A 254 -25.90 -4.97 0.58
N LEU A 255 -26.23 -6.09 1.23
CA LEU A 255 -25.89 -7.45 0.79
C LEU A 255 -27.03 -8.13 0.01
N PHE A 256 -28.21 -7.50 -0.08
CA PHE A 256 -29.33 -8.03 -0.82
C PHE A 256 -28.96 -8.25 -2.30
N GLY A 257 -29.15 -9.49 -2.77
CA GLY A 257 -28.75 -9.89 -4.11
C GLY A 257 -27.24 -10.19 -4.28
N SER A 258 -26.45 -10.17 -3.21
CA SER A 258 -25.05 -10.63 -3.27
C SER A 258 -24.97 -12.15 -3.20
N ASP A 259 -24.03 -12.72 -3.96
CA ASP A 259 -23.73 -14.17 -3.91
C ASP A 259 -23.41 -14.64 -2.49
N ALA A 260 -22.77 -13.79 -1.69
CA ALA A 260 -22.38 -14.10 -0.32
C ALA A 260 -23.60 -14.38 0.58
N LEU A 261 -24.68 -13.61 0.43
CA LEU A 261 -25.90 -13.82 1.19
C LEU A 261 -26.65 -15.07 0.71
N MET A 262 -26.70 -15.29 -0.61
CA MET A 262 -27.40 -16.45 -1.21
C MET A 262 -26.67 -17.79 -1.00
N GLN A 263 -25.38 -17.76 -0.65
CA GLN A 263 -24.54 -18.94 -0.40
C GLN A 263 -24.33 -19.22 1.08
N ALA A 264 -25.08 -18.57 1.97
CA ALA A 264 -24.98 -18.85 3.39
C ALA A 264 -25.51 -20.26 3.74
N ASP A 265 -24.96 -20.79 4.81
CA ASP A 265 -25.32 -22.14 5.27
C ASP A 265 -26.53 -22.12 6.18
N LEU A 266 -26.64 -21.12 7.02
CA LEU A 266 -27.77 -20.95 7.97
C LEU A 266 -28.29 -19.52 7.96
N TYR A 267 -29.60 -19.40 8.13
CA TYR A 267 -30.29 -18.12 8.27
C TYR A 267 -31.15 -18.11 9.53
N ILE A 268 -31.12 -17.02 10.27
CA ILE A 268 -32.06 -16.75 11.37
C ILE A 268 -32.86 -15.54 11.00
N VAL A 269 -34.15 -15.71 10.76
CA VAL A 269 -35.01 -14.64 10.25
C VAL A 269 -36.36 -14.55 11.01
N PRO A 270 -36.96 -13.36 11.13
CA PRO A 270 -38.28 -13.19 11.72
C PRO A 270 -39.39 -13.79 10.84
N ALA A 271 -40.50 -14.16 11.45
CA ALA A 271 -41.63 -14.74 10.74
C ALA A 271 -42.14 -13.86 9.57
N SER A 272 -42.05 -12.53 9.74
CA SER A 272 -42.49 -11.56 8.72
C SER A 272 -41.66 -11.59 7.43
N HIS A 273 -40.38 -12.02 7.49
CA HIS A 273 -39.50 -12.03 6.32
C HIS A 273 -39.33 -13.42 5.69
N THR A 274 -39.97 -14.47 6.24
CA THR A 274 -39.81 -15.85 5.75
C THR A 274 -40.29 -16.04 4.31
N GLU A 275 -41.39 -15.39 3.91
CA GLU A 275 -41.88 -15.49 2.53
C GLU A 275 -40.97 -14.75 1.55
N GLU A 276 -40.38 -13.62 1.96
CA GLU A 276 -39.51 -12.82 1.11
C GLU A 276 -38.20 -13.58 0.76
N TYR A 277 -37.70 -14.40 1.71
CA TYR A 277 -36.42 -15.10 1.54
C TYR A 277 -36.58 -16.59 1.24
N ARG A 278 -37.84 -17.04 0.96
CA ARG A 278 -38.17 -18.45 0.76
C ARG A 278 -37.29 -19.16 -0.27
N ASP A 279 -36.93 -18.47 -1.34
CA ASP A 279 -36.11 -19.03 -2.42
C ASP A 279 -34.66 -19.35 -2.00
N TRP A 280 -34.19 -18.80 -0.87
CA TRP A 280 -32.86 -19.07 -0.34
C TRP A 280 -32.82 -20.29 0.58
N PHE A 281 -33.96 -20.76 1.03
CA PHE A 281 -34.06 -21.85 2.01
C PHE A 281 -34.10 -23.22 1.33
N ALA A 282 -33.38 -24.15 1.96
CA ALA A 282 -33.48 -25.58 1.64
C ALA A 282 -34.56 -26.25 2.46
N PRO A 283 -35.07 -27.39 1.99
CA PRO A 283 -35.87 -28.28 2.85
C PRO A 283 -35.08 -28.69 4.09
N LEU A 284 -35.80 -28.87 5.19
CA LEU A 284 -35.20 -29.25 6.46
C LEU A 284 -34.54 -30.61 6.34
N PRO A 285 -33.24 -30.80 6.81
CA PRO A 285 -32.61 -32.11 6.87
C PRO A 285 -33.41 -33.10 7.73
N GLU A 286 -33.49 -34.38 7.33
CA GLU A 286 -34.24 -35.40 8.02
C GLU A 286 -33.93 -35.51 9.53
N GLU A 287 -32.68 -35.29 9.88
CA GLU A 287 -32.19 -35.30 11.28
C GLU A 287 -32.77 -34.18 12.14
N MET A 288 -33.27 -33.12 11.52
CA MET A 288 -33.82 -31.93 12.17
C MET A 288 -35.35 -31.87 12.03
N ALA A 289 -35.94 -32.78 11.28
CA ALA A 289 -37.38 -32.80 11.00
C ALA A 289 -38.27 -32.79 12.27
N SER A 290 -37.81 -33.40 13.34
CA SER A 290 -38.51 -33.38 14.63
C SER A 290 -38.57 -32.05 15.33
N LEU A 291 -37.73 -31.08 14.89
CA LEU A 291 -37.68 -29.70 15.42
C LEU A 291 -38.41 -28.72 14.54
N ALA A 292 -39.01 -29.18 13.45
CA ALA A 292 -39.75 -28.32 12.52
C ALA A 292 -40.92 -27.62 13.22
N SER A 293 -41.21 -26.40 12.79
CA SER A 293 -42.36 -25.64 13.24
C SER A 293 -43.61 -26.07 12.52
N ASP A 294 -44.73 -26.23 13.25
CA ASP A 294 -46.04 -26.46 12.66
C ASP A 294 -46.54 -25.20 11.91
N ARG A 295 -45.97 -24.02 12.17
CA ARG A 295 -46.41 -22.72 11.62
C ARG A 295 -45.73 -22.34 10.33
N ILE A 296 -44.42 -22.65 10.22
CA ILE A 296 -43.61 -22.25 9.07
C ILE A 296 -42.85 -23.49 8.55
N PRO A 297 -43.15 -23.92 7.33
CA PRO A 297 -42.49 -25.06 6.72
C PRO A 297 -40.96 -24.86 6.66
N ASP A 298 -40.23 -25.93 6.92
CA ASP A 298 -38.73 -25.97 6.89
C ASP A 298 -38.02 -25.02 7.87
N GLY A 299 -38.78 -24.34 8.76
CA GLY A 299 -38.24 -23.47 9.80
C GLY A 299 -38.17 -24.13 11.17
N ILE A 300 -37.07 -23.96 11.87
CA ILE A 300 -36.90 -24.39 13.26
C ILE A 300 -37.06 -23.14 14.16
N PRO A 301 -37.96 -23.14 15.14
CA PRO A 301 -38.11 -21.97 16.01
C PRO A 301 -36.86 -21.79 16.89
N VAL A 302 -36.31 -20.57 16.91
CA VAL A 302 -35.17 -20.18 17.77
C VAL A 302 -35.57 -19.16 18.81
N PHE A 303 -36.62 -18.38 18.52
CA PHE A 303 -37.23 -17.45 19.45
C PHE A 303 -38.75 -17.47 19.27
N ASP A 304 -39.49 -17.62 20.35
CA ASP A 304 -40.97 -17.48 20.35
C ASP A 304 -41.38 -16.83 21.67
N PRO A 305 -41.90 -15.59 21.60
CA PRO A 305 -42.36 -14.88 22.79
C PRO A 305 -43.60 -15.55 23.46
N ALA A 306 -44.35 -16.38 22.72
CA ALA A 306 -45.52 -17.08 23.25
C ALA A 306 -45.16 -18.29 24.09
N THR A 307 -44.07 -18.99 23.74
CA THR A 307 -43.58 -20.20 24.46
C THR A 307 -42.43 -19.94 25.42
N GLY A 308 -41.84 -18.73 25.32
CA GLY A 308 -40.62 -18.36 26.09
C GLY A 308 -39.34 -19.01 25.53
N LEU A 309 -39.39 -19.55 24.31
CA LEU A 309 -38.18 -20.06 23.64
C LEU A 309 -37.24 -18.91 23.32
N HIS A 310 -35.93 -19.04 23.70
CA HIS A 310 -34.93 -17.99 23.52
C HIS A 310 -33.55 -18.64 23.31
N ALA A 311 -33.30 -19.17 22.13
CA ALA A 311 -31.99 -19.73 21.78
C ALA A 311 -30.95 -18.65 21.53
N ALA A 312 -29.73 -18.84 21.99
CA ALA A 312 -28.60 -17.90 21.83
C ALA A 312 -28.89 -16.45 22.28
N GLY A 313 -29.77 -16.25 23.27
CA GLY A 313 -30.26 -14.93 23.68
C GLY A 313 -29.19 -14.02 24.32
N SER A 314 -28.09 -14.56 24.85
CA SER A 314 -26.94 -13.79 25.29
C SER A 314 -26.25 -13.04 24.15
N TRP A 315 -26.35 -13.51 22.90
CA TRP A 315 -25.64 -12.98 21.75
C TRP A 315 -26.57 -12.35 20.71
N ILE A 316 -27.82 -12.82 20.61
CA ILE A 316 -28.80 -12.37 19.62
C ILE A 316 -29.92 -11.64 20.36
N LEU A 317 -30.17 -10.38 19.96
CA LEU A 317 -31.29 -9.62 20.45
C LEU A 317 -32.42 -9.69 19.42
N TYR A 318 -33.43 -10.50 19.71
CA TYR A 318 -34.58 -10.73 18.83
C TYR A 318 -35.57 -9.57 18.89
N ASN A 319 -35.16 -8.43 18.35
CA ASN A 319 -36.02 -7.23 18.24
C ASN A 319 -36.26 -6.95 16.75
N PRO A 320 -37.45 -7.27 16.22
CA PRO A 320 -37.73 -6.99 14.82
C PRO A 320 -37.87 -5.50 14.56
N PRO A 321 -37.52 -5.04 13.34
CA PRO A 321 -37.63 -3.64 12.93
C PRO A 321 -39.08 -3.08 13.08
N SER A 322 -40.07 -3.96 13.07
CA SER A 322 -41.48 -3.60 13.26
C SER A 322 -41.85 -3.13 14.67
N GLY A 323 -40.95 -3.32 15.64
CA GLY A 323 -41.20 -3.03 17.07
C GLY A 323 -42.22 -3.95 17.74
N LYS A 324 -42.76 -4.94 17.02
CA LYS A 324 -43.64 -5.99 17.56
C LYS A 324 -42.84 -7.24 17.79
N SER A 325 -42.96 -7.81 18.98
CA SER A 325 -42.30 -9.10 19.28
C SER A 325 -42.94 -10.20 18.42
N GLU A 326 -42.15 -10.81 17.54
CA GLU A 326 -42.53 -11.90 16.67
C GLU A 326 -41.55 -13.07 16.78
N PRO A 327 -41.98 -14.30 16.42
CA PRO A 327 -41.08 -15.45 16.46
C PRO A 327 -40.03 -15.40 15.36
N TYR A 328 -38.85 -15.98 15.65
CA TYR A 328 -37.73 -16.13 14.73
C TYR A 328 -37.48 -17.61 14.45
N PHE A 329 -37.05 -17.89 13.22
CA PHE A 329 -36.84 -19.24 12.74
C PHE A 329 -35.44 -19.37 12.13
N LEU A 330 -34.86 -20.54 12.32
CA LEU A 330 -33.59 -20.95 11.68
C LEU A 330 -33.92 -21.78 10.44
N PHE A 331 -33.27 -21.45 9.34
CA PHE A 331 -33.37 -22.13 8.06
C PHE A 331 -31.99 -22.55 7.57
N PHE A 332 -31.97 -23.61 6.78
CA PHE A 332 -30.77 -24.04 6.06
C PHE A 332 -30.73 -23.37 4.69
N GLY A 333 -29.52 -23.01 4.24
CA GLY A 333 -29.33 -22.39 2.94
C GLY A 333 -29.44 -23.40 1.80
N ARG A 334 -30.18 -23.05 0.74
CA ARG A 334 -30.35 -23.92 -0.44
C ARG A 334 -29.01 -24.18 -1.16
N ASN A 335 -28.12 -23.20 -1.16
CA ASN A 335 -26.81 -23.27 -1.81
C ASN A 335 -25.68 -23.60 -0.82
N SER A 336 -26.00 -24.06 0.39
CA SER A 336 -25.00 -24.45 1.37
C SER A 336 -24.18 -25.64 0.87
N LEU A 337 -22.85 -25.52 0.99
CA LEU A 337 -21.94 -26.61 0.71
C LEU A 337 -21.88 -27.64 1.85
N HIS A 338 -22.44 -27.31 3.02
CA HIS A 338 -22.34 -28.05 4.27
C HIS A 338 -23.62 -28.78 4.68
N LEU A 339 -24.60 -28.89 3.77
CA LEU A 339 -25.80 -29.72 4.01
C LEU A 339 -25.47 -31.20 3.94
N ALA A 340 -24.66 -31.61 2.95
CA ALA A 340 -24.35 -33.03 2.71
C ALA A 340 -23.34 -33.62 3.72
N ASP A 341 -22.48 -32.82 4.31
CA ASP A 341 -21.46 -33.21 5.28
C ASP A 341 -21.95 -33.09 6.73
N HIS A 342 -23.22 -32.73 6.94
CA HIS A 342 -23.86 -32.54 8.25
C HIS A 342 -23.23 -31.44 9.14
N ALA A 343 -22.27 -30.65 8.64
CA ALA A 343 -21.60 -29.62 9.43
C ALA A 343 -22.54 -28.46 9.77
N ALA A 344 -23.39 -28.04 8.82
CA ALA A 344 -24.43 -27.05 9.08
C ALA A 344 -25.44 -27.51 10.13
N THR A 345 -25.81 -28.81 10.11
CA THR A 345 -26.71 -29.40 11.09
C THR A 345 -26.10 -29.41 12.50
N GLY A 346 -24.79 -29.66 12.60
CA GLY A 346 -24.04 -29.59 13.85
C GLY A 346 -24.11 -28.19 14.47
N ILE A 347 -23.84 -27.15 13.67
CA ILE A 347 -23.92 -25.75 14.11
C ILE A 347 -25.35 -25.37 14.50
N ALA A 348 -26.36 -25.78 13.72
CA ALA A 348 -27.74 -25.52 14.05
C ALA A 348 -28.14 -26.11 15.40
N ARG A 349 -27.73 -27.34 15.70
CA ARG A 349 -27.98 -28.00 17.03
C ARG A 349 -27.34 -27.21 18.16
N VAL A 350 -26.10 -26.77 17.99
CA VAL A 350 -25.42 -25.96 19.01
C VAL A 350 -26.14 -24.64 19.23
N LEU A 351 -26.50 -23.92 18.15
CA LEU A 351 -27.30 -22.69 18.27
C LEU A 351 -28.57 -22.87 19.07
N LEU A 352 -29.29 -23.98 18.86
CA LEU A 352 -30.53 -24.30 19.58
C LEU A 352 -30.31 -24.63 21.05
N THR A 353 -29.14 -25.16 21.39
CA THR A 353 -28.80 -25.59 22.78
C THR A 353 -28.09 -24.49 23.57
N LEU A 354 -27.63 -23.43 22.92
CA LEU A 354 -27.06 -22.26 23.59
C LEU A 354 -28.18 -21.54 24.37
N THR A 355 -28.30 -21.88 25.62
CA THR A 355 -29.09 -21.14 26.61
C THR A 355 -28.18 -20.15 27.33
N ASP A 356 -28.76 -19.10 27.88
CA ASP A 356 -28.07 -18.04 28.62
C ASP A 356 -27.21 -18.56 29.76
#